data_8cae6d918fd823c72dba147a114e30ed
#
_entry.id   8cae6d918fd823c72dba147a114e30ed
#
_cell.length_a   1.000
_cell.length_b   1.000
_cell.length_c   1.000
_cell.angle_alpha   90.00
_cell.angle_beta   90.00
_cell.angle_gamma   90.00
#
_symmetry.space_group_name_H-M   'P 1'
#
loop_
_entity.id
_entity.type
_entity.pdbx_description
1 polymer ?
#
loop_
_entity_poly.entity_id
_entity_poly.type
_entity_poly.pdbx_seq_one_letter_code
_entity_poly.pdbx_strand_id
1 'polypeptide(L)'
;MTEVMDFLLEQWIFSGTLVALVALLIYGERAKKYQIVDTNGAITLMDDDLIILDVREEKERKTGFINSTMHIPMGQVKGKLDTLDKNKKILTYCKSGTRSKTTAELLCKNQFDHVYNLKGGFDAWQAAGLPIKK
;
A
#
# COMPACT_ATOMS: atom_id res chain seq x y z
N MET A 1 30.88 -43.91 -16.10
CA MET A 1 29.47 -43.64 -16.39
C MET A 1 28.72 -43.08 -15.20
N THR A 2 28.94 -43.67 -14.01
CA THR A 2 28.30 -43.15 -12.78
C THR A 2 28.77 -41.74 -12.41
N GLU A 3 30.04 -41.40 -12.58
CA GLU A 3 30.61 -40.09 -12.27
C GLU A 3 30.02 -38.96 -13.12
N VAL A 4 29.79 -39.23 -14.40
CA VAL A 4 29.17 -38.26 -15.32
C VAL A 4 27.68 -38.02 -14.97
N MET A 5 27.02 -39.10 -14.59
CA MET A 5 25.61 -39.05 -14.20
C MET A 5 25.42 -38.30 -12.89
N ASP A 6 26.30 -38.53 -11.92
CA ASP A 6 26.30 -37.81 -10.65
C ASP A 6 26.62 -36.33 -10.85
N PHE A 7 27.56 -35.98 -11.71
CA PHE A 7 27.90 -34.61 -12.08
C PHE A 7 26.72 -33.91 -12.75
N LEU A 8 26.04 -34.58 -13.68
CA LEU A 8 24.85 -33.98 -14.34
C LEU A 8 23.69 -33.81 -13.37
N LEU A 9 23.50 -34.72 -12.42
CA LEU A 9 22.47 -34.65 -11.40
C LEU A 9 22.76 -33.50 -10.40
N GLU A 10 24.01 -33.35 -9.97
CA GLU A 10 24.43 -32.25 -9.11
C GLU A 10 24.24 -30.89 -9.80
N GLN A 11 24.61 -30.81 -11.07
CA GLN A 11 24.46 -29.57 -11.84
C GLN A 11 22.99 -29.19 -12.07
N TRP A 12 22.12 -30.18 -12.16
CA TRP A 12 20.69 -29.99 -12.28
C TRP A 12 20.08 -29.39 -10.99
N ILE A 13 20.54 -29.85 -9.84
CA ILE A 13 20.11 -29.33 -8.54
C ILE A 13 20.55 -27.89 -8.39
N PHE A 14 21.82 -27.56 -8.71
CA PHE A 14 22.33 -26.19 -8.65
C PHE A 14 21.58 -25.26 -9.63
N SER A 15 21.32 -25.72 -10.84
CA SER A 15 20.57 -24.95 -11.84
C SER A 15 19.13 -24.73 -11.40
N GLY A 16 18.47 -25.75 -10.85
CA GLY A 16 17.12 -25.68 -10.34
C GLY A 16 16.97 -24.72 -9.15
N THR A 17 17.92 -24.78 -8.22
CA THR A 17 17.93 -23.85 -7.05
C THR A 17 18.21 -22.42 -7.49
N LEU A 18 19.09 -22.19 -8.45
CA LEU A 18 19.35 -20.86 -8.98
C LEU A 18 18.11 -20.27 -9.69
N VAL A 19 17.46 -21.07 -10.52
CA VAL A 19 16.23 -20.66 -11.20
C VAL A 19 15.12 -20.34 -10.18
N ALA A 20 14.96 -21.18 -9.17
CA ALA A 20 13.98 -20.95 -8.11
C ALA A 20 14.29 -19.67 -7.32
N LEU A 21 15.56 -19.42 -7.02
CA LEU A 21 15.98 -18.19 -6.32
C LEU A 21 15.74 -16.95 -7.14
N VAL A 22 16.09 -16.97 -8.43
CA VAL A 22 15.86 -15.86 -9.37
C VAL A 22 14.35 -15.62 -9.53
N ALA A 23 13.56 -16.68 -9.67
CA ALA A 23 12.10 -16.57 -9.74
C ALA A 23 11.51 -15.95 -8.47
N LEU A 24 12.03 -16.34 -7.29
CA LEU A 24 11.61 -15.77 -6.01
C LEU A 24 11.96 -14.28 -5.90
N LEU A 25 13.16 -13.87 -6.36
CA LEU A 25 13.58 -12.48 -6.38
C LEU A 25 12.71 -11.65 -7.34
N ILE A 26 12.46 -12.15 -8.54
CA ILE A 26 11.59 -11.49 -9.53
C ILE A 26 10.15 -11.40 -9.00
N TYR A 27 9.66 -12.45 -8.33
CA TYR A 27 8.33 -12.44 -7.72
C TYR A 27 8.27 -11.43 -6.57
N GLY A 28 9.31 -11.36 -5.77
CA GLY A 28 9.42 -10.37 -4.69
C GLY A 28 9.48 -8.93 -5.19
N GLU A 29 10.16 -8.68 -6.31
CA GLU A 29 10.20 -7.36 -6.95
C GLU A 29 8.87 -6.96 -7.59
N ARG A 30 8.08 -7.92 -7.99
CA ARG A 30 6.72 -7.70 -8.53
C ARG A 30 5.67 -7.48 -7.44
N ALA A 31 6.02 -7.59 -6.17
CA ALA A 31 5.15 -7.15 -5.10
C ALA A 31 4.84 -5.67 -5.33
N LYS A 32 3.59 -5.39 -5.67
CA LYS A 32 3.11 -4.05 -5.99
C LYS A 32 3.44 -3.12 -4.83
N LYS A 33 4.11 -2.02 -5.14
CA LYS A 33 4.43 -1.00 -4.15
C LYS A 33 3.42 0.14 -4.26
N TYR A 34 3.05 0.70 -3.12
CA TYR A 34 2.26 1.92 -3.10
C TYR A 34 3.12 3.11 -3.54
N GLN A 35 2.47 4.16 -4.02
CA GLN A 35 3.12 5.42 -4.37
C GLN A 35 2.94 6.43 -3.25
N ILE A 36 3.97 7.23 -3.01
CA ILE A 36 3.91 8.35 -2.07
C ILE A 36 3.60 9.61 -2.87
N VAL A 37 2.55 10.33 -2.47
CA VAL A 37 2.15 11.59 -3.09
C VAL A 37 2.11 12.69 -2.04
N ASP A 38 2.49 13.90 -2.45
CA ASP A 38 2.32 15.09 -1.64
C ASP A 38 0.88 15.61 -1.74
N THR A 39 0.58 16.74 -1.08
CA THR A 39 -0.75 17.34 -1.11
C THR A 39 -1.20 17.72 -2.51
N ASN A 40 -0.29 18.22 -3.35
CA ASN A 40 -0.60 18.54 -4.75
C ASN A 40 -0.90 17.29 -5.57
N GLY A 41 -0.10 16.25 -5.40
CA GLY A 41 -0.35 14.95 -6.03
C GLY A 41 -1.67 14.33 -5.60
N ALA A 42 -2.01 14.46 -4.32
CA ALA A 42 -3.28 13.98 -3.79
C ALA A 42 -4.48 14.71 -4.43
N ILE A 43 -4.40 16.02 -4.56
CA ILE A 43 -5.45 16.82 -5.21
C ILE A 43 -5.63 16.39 -6.67
N THR A 44 -4.55 16.12 -7.38
CA THR A 44 -4.58 15.64 -8.77
C THR A 44 -5.29 14.27 -8.90
N LEU A 45 -5.21 13.43 -7.88
CA LEU A 45 -5.88 12.13 -7.85
C LEU A 45 -7.37 12.22 -7.53
N MET A 46 -7.84 13.34 -6.98
CA MET A 46 -9.23 13.47 -6.52
C MET A 46 -10.19 13.48 -7.69
N ASP A 47 -10.98 12.43 -7.77
CA ASP A 47 -12.12 12.26 -8.66
C ASP A 47 -13.19 11.43 -7.93
N ASP A 48 -14.32 11.18 -8.58
CA ASP A 48 -15.43 10.43 -7.98
C ASP A 48 -15.07 8.95 -7.69
N ASP A 49 -14.02 8.44 -8.33
CA ASP A 49 -13.58 7.04 -8.17
C ASP A 49 -12.49 6.86 -7.11
N LEU A 50 -11.93 7.95 -6.57
CA LEU A 50 -10.91 7.85 -5.54
C LEU A 50 -11.52 7.51 -4.18
N ILE A 51 -11.01 6.47 -3.55
CA ILE A 51 -11.29 6.19 -2.14
C ILE A 51 -10.20 6.88 -1.31
N ILE A 52 -10.58 7.80 -0.46
CA ILE A 52 -9.67 8.41 0.52
C ILE A 52 -9.91 7.72 1.85
N LEU A 53 -8.90 7.01 2.33
CA LEU A 53 -8.98 6.19 3.54
C LEU A 53 -8.25 6.85 4.70
N ASP A 54 -9.01 7.26 5.70
CA ASP A 54 -8.49 7.76 6.97
C ASP A 54 -8.29 6.59 7.93
N VAL A 55 -7.04 6.33 8.31
CA VAL A 55 -6.68 5.21 9.20
C VAL A 55 -6.35 5.66 10.63
N ARG A 56 -6.66 6.92 10.95
CA ARG A 56 -6.48 7.45 12.30
C ARG A 56 -7.52 6.88 13.28
N GLU A 57 -7.27 7.09 14.55
CA GLU A 57 -8.25 6.76 15.58
C GLU A 57 -9.46 7.71 15.52
N GLU A 58 -10.59 7.26 16.04
CA GLU A 58 -11.84 8.02 16.00
C GLU A 58 -11.72 9.38 16.69
N LYS A 59 -11.02 9.43 17.83
CA LYS A 59 -10.81 10.69 18.57
C LYS A 59 -9.98 11.71 17.79
N GLU A 60 -9.07 11.27 16.95
CA GLU A 60 -8.32 12.15 16.05
C GLU A 60 -9.23 12.70 14.94
N ARG A 61 -10.09 11.85 14.41
CA ARG A 61 -11.05 12.24 13.37
C ARG A 61 -12.03 13.29 13.86
N LYS A 62 -12.41 13.27 15.12
CA LYS A 62 -13.29 14.28 15.73
C LYS A 62 -12.70 15.69 15.72
N THR A 63 -11.38 15.83 15.66
CA THR A 63 -10.71 17.12 15.58
C THR A 63 -10.68 17.72 14.18
N GLY A 64 -10.99 16.93 13.17
CA GLY A 64 -11.04 17.32 11.77
C GLY A 64 -10.60 16.19 10.85
N PHE A 65 -11.07 16.20 9.61
CA PHE A 65 -10.77 15.20 8.61
C PHE A 65 -10.91 15.76 7.20
N ILE A 66 -10.31 15.11 6.23
CA ILE A 66 -10.47 15.47 4.82
C ILE A 66 -11.87 15.04 4.37
N ASN A 67 -12.56 15.92 3.65
CA ASN A 67 -13.93 15.69 3.19
C ASN A 67 -14.03 14.43 2.31
N SER A 68 -15.17 13.76 2.36
CA SER A 68 -15.49 12.57 1.54
C SER A 68 -14.52 11.40 1.79
N THR A 69 -14.09 11.22 3.02
CA THR A 69 -13.20 10.13 3.40
C THR A 69 -13.95 8.98 4.05
N MET A 70 -13.46 7.77 3.79
CA MET A 70 -13.87 6.58 4.51
C MET A 70 -12.96 6.43 5.74
N HIS A 71 -13.56 6.20 6.90
CA HIS A 71 -12.81 6.02 8.14
C HIS A 71 -12.74 4.54 8.54
N ILE A 72 -11.54 4.00 8.50
CA ILE A 72 -11.25 2.66 9.03
C ILE A 72 -9.95 2.77 9.82
N PRO A 73 -9.98 2.75 11.16
CA PRO A 73 -8.76 2.77 11.95
C PRO A 73 -7.78 1.67 11.53
N MET A 74 -6.49 1.94 11.57
CA MET A 74 -5.46 1.04 11.06
C MET A 74 -5.62 -0.41 11.54
N GLY A 75 -5.94 -0.61 12.83
CA GLY A 75 -6.12 -1.94 13.40
C GLY A 75 -7.34 -2.71 12.88
N GLN A 76 -8.25 -2.06 12.18
CA GLN A 76 -9.48 -2.67 11.66
C GLN A 76 -9.43 -2.92 10.14
N VAL A 77 -8.43 -2.38 9.45
CA VAL A 77 -8.36 -2.44 7.98
C VAL A 77 -8.29 -3.88 7.49
N LYS A 78 -7.49 -4.72 8.13
CA LYS A 78 -7.33 -6.13 7.75
C LYS A 78 -8.67 -6.89 7.75
N GLY A 79 -9.54 -6.60 8.70
CA GLY A 79 -10.86 -7.22 8.80
C GLY A 79 -11.91 -6.63 7.87
N LYS A 80 -11.62 -5.52 7.21
CA LYS A 80 -12.56 -4.78 6.36
C LYS A 80 -12.11 -4.64 4.92
N LEU A 81 -11.13 -5.42 4.48
CA LEU A 81 -10.61 -5.37 3.11
C LEU A 81 -11.70 -5.64 2.06
N ASP A 82 -12.68 -6.47 2.38
CA ASP A 82 -13.78 -6.80 1.49
C ASP A 82 -14.73 -5.62 1.23
N THR A 83 -14.71 -4.60 2.08
CA THR A 83 -15.51 -3.38 1.91
C THR A 83 -14.89 -2.39 0.93
N LEU A 84 -13.65 -2.64 0.51
CA LEU A 84 -12.89 -1.77 -0.39
C LEU A 84 -12.83 -2.38 -1.79
N ASP A 85 -13.04 -1.55 -2.81
CA ASP A 85 -12.94 -1.98 -4.21
C ASP A 85 -11.47 -2.00 -4.64
N LYS A 86 -10.95 -3.19 -4.95
CA LYS A 86 -9.55 -3.41 -5.35
C LYS A 86 -9.19 -2.76 -6.68
N ASN A 87 -10.16 -2.44 -7.51
CA ASN A 87 -9.94 -1.83 -8.82
C ASN A 87 -9.89 -0.30 -8.76
N LYS A 88 -10.31 0.29 -7.66
CA LYS A 88 -10.29 1.74 -7.46
C LYS A 88 -8.93 2.21 -6.92
N LYS A 89 -8.62 3.46 -7.19
CA LYS A 89 -7.49 4.16 -6.55
C LYS A 89 -7.82 4.39 -5.08
N ILE A 90 -6.87 4.12 -4.20
CA ILE A 90 -7.01 4.33 -2.76
C ILE A 90 -5.86 5.22 -2.30
N LEU A 91 -6.22 6.35 -1.69
CA LEU A 91 -5.28 7.24 -1.01
C LEU A 91 -5.43 7.05 0.49
N THR A 92 -4.38 6.55 1.13
CA THR A 92 -4.37 6.40 2.59
C THR A 92 -3.74 7.61 3.25
N TYR A 93 -4.26 8.01 4.40
CA TYR A 93 -3.60 9.00 5.24
C TYR A 93 -3.83 8.73 6.72
N CYS A 94 -2.86 9.18 7.51
CA CYS A 94 -2.98 9.28 8.97
C CYS A 94 -2.53 10.68 9.39
N LYS A 95 -2.07 10.86 10.61
CA LYS A 95 -1.61 12.17 11.07
C LYS A 95 -0.35 12.62 10.34
N SER A 96 0.68 11.76 10.27
CA SER A 96 2.02 12.09 9.75
C SER A 96 2.46 11.25 8.55
N GLY A 97 1.70 10.22 8.18
CA GLY A 97 2.00 9.32 7.06
C GLY A 97 2.58 7.95 7.48
N THR A 98 2.91 7.73 8.75
CA THR A 98 3.55 6.48 9.21
C THR A 98 2.58 5.32 9.33
N ARG A 99 1.44 5.49 10.00
CA ARG A 99 0.41 4.45 10.13
C ARG A 99 -0.22 4.12 8.77
N SER A 100 -0.45 5.13 7.96
CA SER A 100 -1.01 4.97 6.62
C SER A 100 -0.03 4.27 5.65
N LYS A 101 1.27 4.41 5.86
CA LYS A 101 2.29 3.63 5.14
C LYS A 101 2.09 2.14 5.38
N THR A 102 1.94 1.72 6.63
CA THR A 102 1.68 0.32 6.99
C THR A 102 0.38 -0.19 6.35
N THR A 103 -0.66 0.63 6.35
CA THR A 103 -1.93 0.31 5.70
C THR A 103 -1.76 0.18 4.19
N ALA A 104 -1.02 1.08 3.55
CA ALA A 104 -0.74 1.01 2.12
C ALA A 104 0.00 -0.28 1.75
N GLU A 105 0.99 -0.68 2.54
CA GLU A 105 1.70 -1.94 2.37
C GLU A 105 0.76 -3.15 2.50
N LEU A 106 -0.14 -3.14 3.47
CA LEU A 106 -1.14 -4.18 3.67
C LEU A 106 -2.07 -4.30 2.45
N LEU A 107 -2.55 -3.18 1.93
CA LEU A 107 -3.39 -3.14 0.74
C LEU A 107 -2.67 -3.72 -0.48
N CYS A 108 -1.42 -3.35 -0.70
CA CYS A 108 -0.62 -3.89 -1.81
C CYS A 108 -0.45 -5.40 -1.70
N LYS A 109 -0.25 -5.94 -0.50
CA LYS A 109 -0.16 -7.39 -0.27
C LYS A 109 -1.46 -8.13 -0.54
N ASN A 110 -2.59 -7.44 -0.52
CA ASN A 110 -3.93 -8.00 -0.75
C ASN A 110 -4.50 -7.64 -2.14
N GLN A 111 -3.62 -7.46 -3.13
CA GLN A 111 -3.94 -7.25 -4.55
C GLN A 111 -4.68 -5.96 -4.87
N PHE A 112 -4.51 -4.93 -4.08
CA PHE A 112 -4.91 -3.58 -4.45
C PHE A 112 -3.87 -3.00 -5.41
N ASP A 113 -4.29 -2.58 -6.59
CA ASP A 113 -3.40 -2.22 -7.70
C ASP A 113 -2.96 -0.76 -7.69
N HIS A 114 -3.77 0.12 -7.14
CA HIS A 114 -3.61 1.56 -7.20
C HIS A 114 -3.66 2.16 -5.80
N VAL A 115 -2.56 2.02 -5.05
CA VAL A 115 -2.47 2.48 -3.66
C VAL A 115 -1.51 3.64 -3.56
N TYR A 116 -1.95 4.68 -2.87
CA TYR A 116 -1.19 5.91 -2.62
C TYR A 116 -1.18 6.21 -1.13
N ASN A 117 -0.10 6.81 -0.66
CA ASN A 117 0.02 7.30 0.71
C ASN A 117 0.30 8.80 0.69
N LEU A 118 -0.48 9.57 1.44
CA LEU A 118 -0.31 11.01 1.56
C LEU A 118 0.92 11.33 2.40
N LYS A 119 1.93 11.91 1.78
CA LYS A 119 3.17 12.34 2.44
C LYS A 119 2.87 13.41 3.48
N GLY A 120 3.32 13.17 4.71
CA GLY A 120 3.08 14.06 5.83
C GLY A 120 1.66 14.01 6.39
N GLY A 121 0.76 13.24 5.80
CA GLY A 121 -0.58 12.97 6.29
C GLY A 121 -1.45 14.20 6.48
N PHE A 122 -2.34 14.12 7.46
CA PHE A 122 -3.28 15.20 7.79
C PHE A 122 -2.56 16.48 8.23
N ASP A 123 -1.41 16.37 8.90
CA ASP A 123 -0.62 17.53 9.30
C ASP A 123 -0.15 18.34 8.08
N ALA A 124 0.33 17.67 7.02
CA ALA A 124 0.74 18.32 5.78
C ALA A 124 -0.46 18.92 5.05
N TRP A 125 -1.60 18.26 5.07
CA TRP A 125 -2.85 18.76 4.48
C TRP A 125 -3.30 20.08 5.12
N GLN A 126 -3.29 20.14 6.46
CA GLN A 126 -3.61 21.35 7.22
C GLN A 126 -2.58 22.45 6.99
N ALA A 127 -1.28 22.12 6.99
CA ALA A 127 -0.20 23.08 6.77
C ALA A 127 -0.28 23.74 5.38
N ALA A 128 -0.81 23.02 4.40
CA ALA A 128 -1.07 23.56 3.05
C ALA A 128 -2.32 24.43 2.96
N GLY A 129 -3.08 24.60 4.06
CA GLY A 129 -4.29 25.39 4.10
C GLY A 129 -5.48 24.78 3.35
N LEU A 130 -5.47 23.46 3.13
CA LEU A 130 -6.51 22.76 2.39
C LEU A 130 -7.77 22.52 3.24
N PRO A 131 -8.97 22.43 2.62
CA PRO A 131 -10.22 22.31 3.36
C PRO A 131 -10.30 21.05 4.21
N ILE A 132 -10.85 21.19 5.41
CA ILE A 132 -11.16 20.08 6.32
C ILE A 132 -12.60 20.20 6.81
N LYS A 133 -13.16 19.05 7.20
CA LYS A 133 -14.43 18.99 7.95
C LYS A 133 -14.17 18.68 9.43
N LYS A 134 -15.13 19.05 10.25
CA LYS A 134 -15.17 18.68 11.67
C LYS A 134 -16.44 17.92 12.02
#